data_a21cb008e2ee353a462630a608b2a609
#
_entry.id   a21cb008e2ee353a462630a608b2a609
#
_cell.length_a   1.000
_cell.length_b   1.000
_cell.length_c   1.000
_cell.angle_alpha   90.00
_cell.angle_beta   90.00
_cell.angle_gamma   90.00
#
_symmetry.space_group_name_H-M   'P 1'
#
loop_
_entity.id
_entity.type
_entity.pdbx_description
1 polymer ?
#
loop_
_entity_poly.entity_id
_entity_poly.type
_entity_poly.pdbx_seq_one_letter_code
_entity_poly.pdbx_strand_id
1 'polypeptide(L)'
;AGMGIGLMFFAVAEPLTHYIAAPLGDPETVEAAEQAMVLTFFHWGIHAWAVYAIVGLSLAYFAFRHNLPLTIRSALYPLIGDRIYGPIGHAVDVVAILGTLFGVATSLGYGVNQINAGLNTLFDVPISPVVQVVLIGLITALATTSVLAGLDAGIKRLSEWNLFLAIALMLFVFIAGPTLFLIGAYVQNIGDYIDQLAVLTFNVDAYGDGVWVNDWTLFYWGWWISWSPFVGMFIARISRGRTIREFIFGVLFGPTLFTFLWMTIYGNSALLQAVNGMADPILQLVRDGDTPLVLFAFLDTLPFSAITSVLAIILVIRPYGLFGTHEIERV
;
A
#
# COMPACT_ATOMS: atom_id res chain seq x y z
N ALA A 1 2.06 -7.23 -3.72
CA ALA A 1 1.92 -7.67 -2.32
C ALA A 1 1.93 -6.48 -1.36
N GLY A 2 3.03 -5.71 -1.28
CA GLY A 2 3.15 -4.62 -0.30
C GLY A 2 2.02 -3.59 -0.36
N MET A 3 1.75 -3.04 -1.53
CA MET A 3 0.64 -2.08 -1.71
C MET A 3 -0.73 -2.69 -1.43
N GLY A 4 -1.00 -3.92 -1.89
CA GLY A 4 -2.31 -4.55 -1.68
C GLY A 4 -2.61 -4.82 -0.21
N ILE A 5 -1.63 -5.33 0.55
CA ILE A 5 -1.75 -5.53 2.00
C ILE A 5 -1.97 -4.19 2.69
N GLY A 6 -1.15 -3.18 2.35
CA GLY A 6 -1.29 -1.85 2.92
C GLY A 6 -2.64 -1.20 2.62
N LEU A 7 -3.13 -1.30 1.38
CA LEU A 7 -4.45 -0.80 1.01
C LEU A 7 -5.58 -1.46 1.80
N MET A 8 -5.48 -2.77 2.08
CA MET A 8 -6.48 -3.45 2.92
C MET A 8 -6.36 -3.05 4.38
N PHE A 9 -5.13 -2.94 4.91
CA PHE A 9 -4.89 -2.67 6.32
C PHE A 9 -5.23 -1.23 6.70
N PHE A 10 -4.82 -0.26 5.88
CA PHE A 10 -4.91 1.16 6.23
C PHE A 10 -6.12 1.89 5.63
N ALA A 11 -6.87 1.28 4.69
CA ALA A 11 -7.96 1.97 4.01
C ALA A 11 -9.05 2.55 4.93
N VAL A 12 -9.29 1.89 6.07
CA VAL A 12 -10.23 2.34 7.11
C VAL A 12 -9.48 2.88 8.31
N ALA A 13 -8.42 2.20 8.73
CA ALA A 13 -7.73 2.48 9.97
C ALA A 13 -7.02 3.84 9.96
N GLU A 14 -6.30 4.19 8.88
CA GLU A 14 -5.56 5.45 8.81
C GLU A 14 -6.47 6.68 8.84
N PRO A 15 -7.52 6.78 7.98
CA PRO A 15 -8.44 7.92 8.06
C PRO A 15 -9.09 8.08 9.43
N LEU A 16 -9.52 6.98 10.07
CA LEU A 16 -10.12 7.03 11.40
C LEU A 16 -9.10 7.42 12.48
N THR A 17 -7.85 6.98 12.36
CA THR A 17 -6.80 7.39 13.30
C THR A 17 -6.53 8.89 13.20
N HIS A 18 -6.43 9.45 11.99
CA HIS A 18 -6.26 10.88 11.80
C HIS A 18 -7.51 11.68 12.20
N TYR A 19 -8.69 11.08 12.16
CA TYR A 19 -9.93 11.70 12.64
C TYR A 19 -9.95 11.84 14.16
N ILE A 20 -9.59 10.80 14.91
CA ILE A 20 -9.59 10.82 16.38
C ILE A 20 -8.34 11.45 17.01
N ALA A 21 -7.25 11.51 16.27
CA ALA A 21 -5.97 12.09 16.67
C ALA A 21 -5.49 13.04 15.57
N ALA A 22 -6.28 14.07 15.31
CA ALA A 22 -6.00 15.04 14.26
C ALA A 22 -4.67 15.77 14.56
N PRO A 23 -3.68 15.75 13.64
CA PRO A 23 -2.43 16.47 13.86
C PRO A 23 -2.59 17.97 13.79
N LEU A 24 -3.69 18.44 13.21
CA LEU A 24 -4.06 19.86 13.08
C LEU A 24 -5.53 20.05 13.41
N GLY A 25 -5.85 21.05 14.23
CA GLY A 25 -7.23 21.37 14.61
C GLY A 25 -7.82 20.45 15.69
N ASP A 26 -9.13 20.55 15.87
CA ASP A 26 -9.86 19.77 16.87
C ASP A 26 -10.22 18.39 16.31
N PRO A 27 -9.94 17.30 17.04
CA PRO A 27 -10.30 15.96 16.61
C PRO A 27 -11.81 15.72 16.61
N GLU A 28 -12.24 14.70 15.90
CA GLU A 28 -13.64 14.23 15.84
C GLU A 28 -14.61 15.29 15.30
N THR A 29 -14.13 16.19 14.43
CA THR A 29 -14.93 17.19 13.71
C THR A 29 -15.05 16.85 12.23
N VAL A 30 -15.92 17.54 11.49
CA VAL A 30 -16.01 17.41 10.03
C VAL A 30 -14.70 17.82 9.37
N GLU A 31 -14.08 18.88 9.85
CA GLU A 31 -12.79 19.38 9.39
C GLU A 31 -11.68 18.36 9.63
N ALA A 32 -11.69 17.64 10.77
CA ALA A 32 -10.77 16.55 11.03
C ALA A 32 -10.97 15.38 10.06
N ALA A 33 -12.21 15.08 9.67
CA ALA A 33 -12.50 14.04 8.68
C ALA A 33 -11.99 14.41 7.28
N GLU A 34 -12.16 15.65 6.84
CA GLU A 34 -11.60 16.16 5.58
C GLU A 34 -10.07 16.11 5.61
N GLN A 35 -9.45 16.62 6.68
CA GLN A 35 -7.99 16.57 6.85
C GLN A 35 -7.45 15.14 6.91
N ALA A 36 -8.15 14.20 7.55
CA ALA A 36 -7.76 12.81 7.61
C ALA A 36 -7.62 12.18 6.20
N MET A 37 -8.51 12.51 5.28
CA MET A 37 -8.43 12.05 3.90
C MET A 37 -7.30 12.70 3.11
N VAL A 38 -7.03 13.99 3.34
CA VAL A 38 -5.88 14.69 2.72
C VAL A 38 -4.57 14.03 3.16
N LEU A 39 -4.41 13.73 4.45
CA LEU A 39 -3.22 13.06 4.99
C LEU A 39 -3.08 11.64 4.45
N THR A 40 -4.17 10.89 4.39
CA THR A 40 -4.20 9.56 3.78
C THR A 40 -3.78 9.63 2.30
N PHE A 41 -4.30 10.58 1.53
CA PHE A 41 -3.91 10.79 0.13
C PHE A 41 -2.43 11.21 0.00
N PHE A 42 -1.91 11.97 0.96
CA PHE A 42 -0.51 12.36 0.99
C PHE A 42 0.42 11.15 1.13
N HIS A 43 0.10 10.22 2.02
CA HIS A 43 0.91 9.03 2.25
C HIS A 43 0.84 8.01 1.11
N TRP A 44 -0.30 7.90 0.42
CA TRP A 44 -0.58 6.87 -0.59
C TRP A 44 -0.58 7.39 -2.03
N GLY A 45 -0.41 8.70 -2.22
CA GLY A 45 -0.53 9.39 -3.49
C GLY A 45 0.78 9.54 -4.26
N ILE A 46 0.96 10.73 -4.84
CA ILE A 46 2.04 11.03 -5.79
C ILE A 46 3.43 10.78 -5.18
N HIS A 47 3.63 11.05 -3.87
CA HIS A 47 4.93 10.86 -3.23
C HIS A 47 5.39 9.40 -3.24
N ALA A 48 4.50 8.46 -2.89
CA ALA A 48 4.78 7.04 -2.94
C ALA A 48 5.18 6.59 -4.36
N TRP A 49 4.40 7.01 -5.35
CA TRP A 49 4.64 6.65 -6.75
C TRP A 49 5.82 7.38 -7.37
N ALA A 50 6.17 8.59 -6.89
CA ALA A 50 7.37 9.30 -7.31
C ALA A 50 8.66 8.57 -6.88
N VAL A 51 8.70 7.99 -5.68
CA VAL A 51 9.81 7.14 -5.24
C VAL A 51 10.02 5.97 -6.22
N TYR A 52 8.94 5.28 -6.57
CA TYR A 52 9.01 4.17 -7.53
C TYR A 52 9.32 4.64 -8.96
N ALA A 53 8.78 5.78 -9.38
CA ALA A 53 9.04 6.33 -10.70
C ALA A 53 10.52 6.71 -10.90
N ILE A 54 11.14 7.35 -9.91
CA ILE A 54 12.56 7.73 -9.98
C ILE A 54 13.44 6.49 -10.10
N VAL A 55 13.23 5.49 -9.26
CA VAL A 55 14.01 4.25 -9.29
C VAL A 55 13.76 3.48 -10.59
N GLY A 56 12.49 3.27 -10.96
CA GLY A 56 12.12 2.54 -12.17
C GLY A 56 12.61 3.21 -13.46
N LEU A 57 12.51 4.55 -13.55
CA LEU A 57 13.01 5.30 -14.70
C LEU A 57 14.52 5.21 -14.81
N SER A 58 15.24 5.36 -13.69
CA SER A 58 16.69 5.23 -13.67
C SER A 58 17.13 3.84 -14.15
N LEU A 59 16.49 2.77 -13.62
CA LEU A 59 16.77 1.41 -14.05
C LEU A 59 16.45 1.18 -15.53
N ALA A 60 15.29 1.62 -16.00
CA ALA A 60 14.89 1.48 -17.41
C ALA A 60 15.85 2.24 -18.35
N TYR A 61 16.23 3.46 -17.99
CA TYR A 61 17.13 4.29 -18.78
C TYR A 61 18.52 3.64 -18.91
N PHE A 62 19.14 3.27 -17.80
CA PHE A 62 20.49 2.69 -17.85
C PHE A 62 20.50 1.28 -18.44
N ALA A 63 19.49 0.46 -18.15
CA ALA A 63 19.43 -0.89 -18.74
C ALA A 63 19.11 -0.86 -20.24
N PHE A 64 18.13 -0.08 -20.70
CA PHE A 64 17.65 -0.16 -22.07
C PHE A 64 18.35 0.80 -23.04
N ARG A 65 18.96 1.90 -22.53
CA ARG A 65 19.68 2.87 -23.37
C ARG A 65 21.19 2.71 -23.31
N HIS A 66 21.73 2.20 -22.21
CA HIS A 66 23.17 2.04 -22.00
C HIS A 66 23.62 0.58 -21.88
N ASN A 67 22.69 -0.38 -22.02
CA ASN A 67 22.96 -1.83 -21.91
C ASN A 67 23.65 -2.22 -20.59
N LEU A 68 23.37 -1.51 -19.50
CA LEU A 68 23.83 -1.84 -18.16
C LEU A 68 22.93 -2.88 -17.50
N PRO A 69 23.42 -3.60 -16.48
CA PRO A 69 22.59 -4.55 -15.73
C PRO A 69 21.33 -3.87 -15.14
N LEU A 70 20.20 -4.60 -15.12
CA LEU A 70 18.95 -4.10 -14.51
C LEU A 70 19.00 -4.27 -12.99
N THR A 71 19.93 -3.55 -12.34
CA THR A 71 20.17 -3.55 -10.90
C THR A 71 20.40 -2.13 -10.40
N ILE A 72 20.21 -1.88 -9.10
CA ILE A 72 20.29 -0.53 -8.51
C ILE A 72 21.66 0.12 -8.75
N ARG A 73 22.75 -0.65 -8.71
CA ARG A 73 24.11 -0.13 -8.95
C ARG A 73 24.24 0.58 -10.31
N SER A 74 23.47 0.18 -11.32
CA SER A 74 23.51 0.78 -12.65
C SER A 74 23.07 2.24 -12.67
N ALA A 75 22.18 2.65 -11.76
CA ALA A 75 21.78 4.04 -11.60
C ALA A 75 22.93 4.95 -11.13
N LEU A 76 23.97 4.39 -10.52
CA LEU A 76 25.15 5.12 -10.08
C LEU A 76 26.26 5.22 -11.14
N TYR A 77 26.09 4.60 -12.32
CA TYR A 77 27.08 4.60 -13.37
C TYR A 77 27.62 6.01 -13.74
N PRO A 78 26.76 7.05 -13.86
CA PRO A 78 27.24 8.40 -14.16
C PRO A 78 28.20 8.98 -13.11
N LEU A 79 28.12 8.50 -11.87
CA LEU A 79 28.90 9.02 -10.75
C LEU A 79 30.21 8.24 -10.55
N ILE A 80 30.19 6.92 -10.73
CA ILE A 80 31.30 6.05 -10.38
C ILE A 80 31.83 5.20 -11.53
N GLY A 81 31.24 5.29 -12.73
CA GLY A 81 31.67 4.57 -13.94
C GLY A 81 31.71 3.05 -13.72
N ASP A 82 32.73 2.39 -14.26
CA ASP A 82 32.90 0.93 -14.18
C ASP A 82 33.10 0.38 -12.77
N ARG A 83 33.24 1.25 -11.76
CA ARG A 83 33.26 0.82 -10.35
C ARG A 83 31.95 0.19 -9.90
N ILE A 84 30.86 0.31 -10.70
CA ILE A 84 29.61 -0.45 -10.47
C ILE A 84 29.83 -1.95 -10.53
N TYR A 85 30.87 -2.46 -11.23
CA TYR A 85 31.19 -3.88 -11.29
C TYR A 85 32.11 -4.35 -10.15
N GLY A 86 32.58 -3.40 -9.31
CA GLY A 86 33.46 -3.67 -8.18
C GLY A 86 32.73 -3.72 -6.81
N PRO A 87 33.51 -3.69 -5.72
CA PRO A 87 32.97 -3.78 -4.37
C PRO A 87 31.91 -2.71 -4.03
N ILE A 88 32.04 -1.49 -4.58
CA ILE A 88 31.07 -0.41 -4.36
C ILE A 88 29.70 -0.78 -4.95
N GLY A 89 29.68 -1.27 -6.21
CA GLY A 89 28.43 -1.73 -6.84
C GLY A 89 27.82 -2.91 -6.12
N HIS A 90 28.62 -3.87 -5.65
CA HIS A 90 28.14 -4.98 -4.86
C HIS A 90 27.53 -4.53 -3.52
N ALA A 91 28.16 -3.56 -2.84
CA ALA A 91 27.62 -2.98 -1.61
C ALA A 91 26.25 -2.32 -1.84
N VAL A 92 26.10 -1.57 -2.93
CA VAL A 92 24.83 -0.94 -3.31
C VAL A 92 23.73 -1.98 -3.54
N ASP A 93 24.01 -3.05 -4.28
CA ASP A 93 23.04 -4.10 -4.52
C ASP A 93 22.68 -4.86 -3.22
N VAL A 94 23.64 -5.11 -2.33
CA VAL A 94 23.38 -5.70 -1.01
C VAL A 94 22.47 -4.81 -0.16
N VAL A 95 22.72 -3.51 -0.11
CA VAL A 95 21.85 -2.56 0.61
C VAL A 95 20.44 -2.55 0.01
N ALA A 96 20.30 -2.57 -1.32
CA ALA A 96 19.01 -2.64 -1.99
C ALA A 96 18.25 -3.95 -1.68
N ILE A 97 18.95 -5.09 -1.62
CA ILE A 97 18.38 -6.38 -1.24
C ILE A 97 17.92 -6.36 0.22
N LEU A 98 18.74 -5.84 1.14
CA LEU A 98 18.38 -5.70 2.55
C LEU A 98 17.17 -4.80 2.74
N GLY A 99 17.15 -3.63 2.06
CA GLY A 99 15.98 -2.75 2.06
C GLY A 99 14.71 -3.48 1.62
N THR A 100 14.77 -4.17 0.49
CA THR A 100 13.64 -4.97 -0.01
C THR A 100 13.20 -6.05 0.97
N LEU A 101 14.16 -6.74 1.62
CA LEU A 101 13.87 -7.77 2.62
C LEU A 101 13.07 -7.20 3.81
N PHE A 102 13.49 -6.04 4.34
CA PHE A 102 12.77 -5.38 5.43
C PHE A 102 11.40 -4.85 4.97
N GLY A 103 11.29 -4.30 3.76
CA GLY A 103 10.00 -3.92 3.18
C GLY A 103 9.02 -5.09 3.05
N VAL A 104 9.50 -6.25 2.60
CA VAL A 104 8.70 -7.49 2.53
C VAL A 104 8.30 -7.95 3.92
N ALA A 105 9.23 -7.95 4.89
CA ALA A 105 8.94 -8.36 6.26
C ALA A 105 7.87 -7.48 6.91
N THR A 106 7.95 -6.16 6.74
CA THR A 106 6.93 -5.20 7.21
C THR A 106 5.56 -5.51 6.62
N SER A 107 5.49 -5.67 5.29
CA SER A 107 4.22 -5.98 4.61
C SER A 107 3.65 -7.33 5.04
N LEU A 108 4.50 -8.36 5.18
CA LEU A 108 4.06 -9.67 5.65
C LEU A 108 3.53 -9.58 7.08
N GLY A 109 4.18 -8.80 7.96
CA GLY A 109 3.74 -8.57 9.33
C GLY A 109 2.32 -7.97 9.37
N TYR A 110 2.07 -6.89 8.63
CA TYR A 110 0.72 -6.31 8.51
C TYR A 110 -0.29 -7.30 7.93
N GLY A 111 0.08 -8.03 6.89
CA GLY A 111 -0.79 -9.04 6.28
C GLY A 111 -1.17 -10.15 7.26
N VAL A 112 -0.21 -10.67 8.02
CA VAL A 112 -0.46 -11.72 9.01
C VAL A 112 -1.33 -11.22 10.16
N ASN A 113 -1.10 -10.01 10.66
CA ASN A 113 -1.95 -9.38 11.66
C ASN A 113 -3.39 -9.25 11.16
N GLN A 114 -3.57 -8.79 9.92
CA GLN A 114 -4.89 -8.66 9.29
C GLN A 114 -5.58 -10.01 9.12
N ILE A 115 -4.87 -11.05 8.67
CA ILE A 115 -5.40 -12.41 8.54
C ILE A 115 -5.80 -12.95 9.91
N ASN A 116 -4.95 -12.81 10.94
CA ASN A 116 -5.25 -13.29 12.29
C ASN A 116 -6.49 -12.57 12.86
N ALA A 117 -6.61 -11.26 12.66
CA ALA A 117 -7.79 -10.49 13.06
C ALA A 117 -9.07 -11.00 12.36
N GLY A 118 -9.01 -11.24 11.03
CA GLY A 118 -10.14 -11.79 10.30
C GLY A 118 -10.52 -13.20 10.73
N LEU A 119 -9.54 -14.06 11.02
CA LEU A 119 -9.79 -15.41 11.56
C LEU A 119 -10.38 -15.33 12.99
N ASN A 120 -9.99 -14.35 13.78
CA ASN A 120 -10.60 -14.09 15.08
C ASN A 120 -12.07 -13.68 14.91
N THR A 121 -12.35 -12.72 14.03
CA THR A 121 -13.71 -12.24 13.78
C THR A 121 -14.66 -13.33 13.28
N LEU A 122 -14.19 -14.27 12.43
CA LEU A 122 -15.02 -15.26 11.78
C LEU A 122 -15.09 -16.61 12.52
N PHE A 123 -14.02 -16.98 13.22
CA PHE A 123 -13.84 -18.33 13.76
C PHE A 123 -13.32 -18.35 15.20
N ASP A 124 -13.30 -17.21 15.89
CA ASP A 124 -12.79 -17.05 17.27
C ASP A 124 -11.34 -17.56 17.46
N VAL A 125 -10.53 -17.57 16.38
CA VAL A 125 -9.11 -17.93 16.48
C VAL A 125 -8.38 -16.85 17.30
N PRO A 126 -7.64 -17.21 18.37
CA PRO A 126 -7.01 -16.19 19.22
C PRO A 126 -5.99 -15.35 18.47
N ILE A 127 -6.01 -14.04 18.70
CA ILE A 127 -4.96 -13.13 18.24
C ILE A 127 -3.74 -13.34 19.13
N SER A 128 -2.71 -14.02 18.60
CA SER A 128 -1.53 -14.34 19.37
C SER A 128 -0.27 -14.50 18.52
N PRO A 129 0.92 -14.26 19.09
CA PRO A 129 2.18 -14.47 18.39
C PRO A 129 2.35 -15.90 17.83
N VAL A 130 1.81 -16.90 18.52
CA VAL A 130 1.87 -18.31 18.06
C VAL A 130 1.10 -18.50 16.76
N VAL A 131 -0.13 -18.00 16.69
CA VAL A 131 -0.94 -18.07 15.47
C VAL A 131 -0.28 -17.29 14.35
N GLN A 132 0.25 -16.11 14.63
CA GLN A 132 0.96 -15.28 13.64
C GLN A 132 2.20 -15.98 13.09
N VAL A 133 3.02 -16.62 13.91
CA VAL A 133 4.19 -17.40 13.47
C VAL A 133 3.76 -18.58 12.57
N VAL A 134 2.70 -19.28 12.93
CA VAL A 134 2.15 -20.37 12.12
C VAL A 134 1.68 -19.82 10.75
N LEU A 135 0.96 -18.71 10.74
CA LEU A 135 0.51 -18.05 9.49
C LEU A 135 1.68 -17.61 8.62
N ILE A 136 2.73 -17.00 9.20
CA ILE A 136 3.97 -16.65 8.48
C ILE A 136 4.58 -17.91 7.84
N GLY A 137 4.70 -18.98 8.60
CA GLY A 137 5.24 -20.26 8.11
C GLY A 137 4.44 -20.82 6.93
N LEU A 138 3.11 -20.84 7.05
CA LEU A 138 2.21 -21.32 5.99
C LEU A 138 2.28 -20.45 4.73
N ILE A 139 2.20 -19.13 4.87
CA ILE A 139 2.27 -18.19 3.74
C ILE A 139 3.61 -18.30 3.03
N THR A 140 4.70 -18.34 3.80
CA THR A 140 6.05 -18.49 3.25
C THR A 140 6.23 -19.84 2.54
N ALA A 141 5.73 -20.92 3.12
CA ALA A 141 5.78 -22.25 2.48
C ALA A 141 4.99 -22.27 1.17
N LEU A 142 3.79 -21.70 1.15
CA LEU A 142 2.97 -21.58 -0.07
C LEU A 142 3.67 -20.74 -1.15
N ALA A 143 4.25 -19.60 -0.76
CA ALA A 143 5.00 -18.74 -1.68
C ALA A 143 6.22 -19.46 -2.24
N THR A 144 7.01 -20.13 -1.40
CA THR A 144 8.19 -20.89 -1.80
C THR A 144 7.84 -22.05 -2.74
N THR A 145 6.81 -22.82 -2.40
CA THR A 145 6.33 -23.92 -3.24
C THR A 145 5.86 -23.41 -4.61
N SER A 146 5.18 -22.29 -4.64
CA SER A 146 4.71 -21.65 -5.87
C SER A 146 5.88 -21.25 -6.78
N VAL A 147 6.95 -20.70 -6.21
CA VAL A 147 8.17 -20.32 -6.95
C VAL A 147 8.91 -21.56 -7.47
N LEU A 148 9.08 -22.59 -6.64
CA LEU A 148 9.79 -23.82 -7.00
C LEU A 148 9.05 -24.65 -8.05
N ALA A 149 7.74 -24.64 -8.03
CA ALA A 149 6.91 -25.42 -8.97
C ALA A 149 6.86 -24.84 -10.40
N GLY A 150 7.39 -23.62 -10.63
CA GLY A 150 7.40 -22.99 -11.95
C GLY A 150 5.99 -22.79 -12.53
N LEU A 151 5.03 -22.48 -11.69
CA LEU A 151 3.60 -22.43 -12.03
C LEU A 151 3.21 -21.11 -12.73
N ASP A 152 3.88 -20.74 -13.81
CA ASP A 152 3.64 -19.47 -14.53
C ASP A 152 2.16 -19.26 -14.90
N ALA A 153 1.51 -20.30 -15.40
CA ALA A 153 0.08 -20.23 -15.74
C ALA A 153 -0.84 -20.18 -14.52
N GLY A 154 -0.50 -20.87 -13.43
CA GLY A 154 -1.26 -20.87 -12.18
C GLY A 154 -1.16 -19.55 -11.45
N ILE A 155 0.03 -18.99 -11.29
CA ILE A 155 0.29 -17.72 -10.62
C ILE A 155 -0.44 -16.57 -11.34
N LYS A 156 -0.40 -16.54 -12.67
CA LYS A 156 -1.08 -15.54 -13.48
C LYS A 156 -2.60 -15.56 -13.23
N ARG A 157 -3.24 -16.72 -13.37
CA ARG A 157 -4.68 -16.86 -13.13
C ARG A 157 -5.08 -16.47 -11.71
N LEU A 158 -4.26 -16.86 -10.74
CA LEU A 158 -4.50 -16.53 -9.34
C LEU A 158 -4.37 -15.01 -9.07
N SER A 159 -3.47 -14.30 -9.75
CA SER A 159 -3.34 -12.84 -9.67
C SER A 159 -4.52 -12.13 -10.34
N GLU A 160 -4.98 -12.62 -11.48
CA GLU A 160 -6.17 -12.12 -12.18
C GLU A 160 -7.42 -12.25 -11.30
N TRP A 161 -7.61 -13.42 -10.67
CA TRP A 161 -8.71 -13.64 -9.72
C TRP A 161 -8.62 -12.73 -8.50
N ASN A 162 -7.42 -12.51 -7.95
CA ASN A 162 -7.24 -11.61 -6.81
C ASN A 162 -7.60 -10.16 -7.17
N LEU A 163 -7.18 -9.70 -8.35
CA LEU A 163 -7.56 -8.39 -8.86
C LEU A 163 -9.09 -8.27 -9.05
N PHE A 164 -9.70 -9.29 -9.64
CA PHE A 164 -11.15 -9.34 -9.81
C PHE A 164 -11.88 -9.27 -8.46
N LEU A 165 -11.45 -10.06 -7.47
CA LEU A 165 -12.05 -10.06 -6.13
C LEU A 165 -11.85 -8.71 -5.43
N ALA A 166 -10.69 -8.07 -5.58
CA ALA A 166 -10.44 -6.74 -5.01
C ALA A 166 -11.39 -5.69 -5.61
N ILE A 167 -11.53 -5.67 -6.93
CA ILE A 167 -12.46 -4.77 -7.62
C ILE A 167 -13.91 -5.10 -7.22
N ALA A 168 -14.28 -6.37 -7.14
CA ALA A 168 -15.62 -6.78 -6.74
C ALA A 168 -15.95 -6.33 -5.30
N LEU A 169 -15.02 -6.50 -4.35
CA LEU A 169 -15.19 -6.04 -2.98
C LEU A 169 -15.30 -4.51 -2.93
N MET A 170 -14.42 -3.79 -3.65
CA MET A 170 -14.47 -2.33 -3.73
C MET A 170 -15.80 -1.83 -4.29
N LEU A 171 -16.28 -2.42 -5.38
CA LEU A 171 -17.58 -2.06 -5.99
C LEU A 171 -18.75 -2.42 -5.06
N PHE A 172 -18.66 -3.52 -4.33
CA PHE A 172 -19.66 -3.87 -3.33
C PHE A 172 -19.74 -2.81 -2.24
N VAL A 173 -18.60 -2.40 -1.64
CA VAL A 173 -18.56 -1.35 -0.62
C VAL A 173 -19.08 -0.02 -1.17
N PHE A 174 -18.73 0.31 -2.42
CA PHE A 174 -19.21 1.52 -3.09
C PHE A 174 -20.73 1.54 -3.26
N ILE A 175 -21.34 0.42 -3.67
CA ILE A 175 -22.79 0.31 -3.92
C ILE A 175 -23.57 0.16 -2.61
N ALA A 176 -23.05 -0.61 -1.65
CA ALA A 176 -23.70 -0.81 -0.35
C ALA A 176 -23.55 0.40 0.59
N GLY A 177 -22.53 1.23 0.33
CA GLY A 177 -22.24 2.45 1.08
C GLY A 177 -22.97 3.68 0.55
N PRO A 178 -22.56 4.89 1.00
CA PRO A 178 -23.19 6.15 0.61
C PRO A 178 -22.69 6.65 -0.76
N THR A 179 -23.04 5.95 -1.84
CA THR A 179 -22.51 6.12 -3.21
C THR A 179 -22.44 7.57 -3.68
N LEU A 180 -23.51 8.37 -3.52
CA LEU A 180 -23.53 9.76 -3.97
C LEU A 180 -22.54 10.64 -3.19
N PHE A 181 -22.43 10.41 -1.89
CA PHE A 181 -21.43 11.08 -1.04
C PHE A 181 -20.03 10.70 -1.49
N LEU A 182 -19.76 9.42 -1.75
CA LEU A 182 -18.42 8.94 -2.15
C LEU A 182 -17.97 9.52 -3.49
N ILE A 183 -18.88 9.73 -4.44
CA ILE A 183 -18.57 10.42 -5.71
C ILE A 183 -18.15 11.86 -5.44
N GLY A 184 -18.91 12.59 -4.61
CA GLY A 184 -18.58 13.96 -4.23
C GLY A 184 -17.27 14.04 -3.45
N ALA A 185 -17.10 13.18 -2.45
CA ALA A 185 -15.91 13.12 -1.61
C ALA A 185 -14.64 12.79 -2.44
N TYR A 186 -14.72 11.89 -3.42
CA TYR A 186 -13.58 11.60 -4.28
C TYR A 186 -13.07 12.84 -5.02
N VAL A 187 -13.97 13.64 -5.58
CA VAL A 187 -13.60 14.87 -6.29
C VAL A 187 -13.07 15.93 -5.33
N GLN A 188 -13.74 16.12 -4.19
CA GLN A 188 -13.32 17.08 -3.18
C GLN A 188 -11.96 16.73 -2.58
N ASN A 189 -11.75 15.49 -2.13
CA ASN A 189 -10.49 15.03 -1.55
C ASN A 189 -9.31 15.22 -2.50
N ILE A 190 -9.50 15.03 -3.83
CA ILE A 190 -8.46 15.30 -4.82
C ILE A 190 -8.13 16.79 -4.86
N GLY A 191 -9.14 17.66 -4.82
CA GLY A 191 -8.96 19.11 -4.78
C GLY A 191 -8.19 19.55 -3.54
N ASP A 192 -8.61 19.11 -2.36
CA ASP A 192 -8.00 19.43 -1.07
C ASP A 192 -6.57 18.89 -0.97
N TYR A 193 -6.32 17.68 -1.50
CA TYR A 193 -4.97 17.12 -1.60
C TYR A 193 -4.05 17.97 -2.48
N ILE A 194 -4.52 18.43 -3.66
CA ILE A 194 -3.73 19.25 -4.57
C ILE A 194 -3.44 20.62 -3.93
N ASP A 195 -4.42 21.20 -3.26
CA ASP A 195 -4.26 22.48 -2.57
C ASP A 195 -3.19 22.42 -1.47
N GLN A 196 -3.20 21.34 -0.68
CA GLN A 196 -2.28 21.16 0.44
C GLN A 196 -0.95 20.47 0.06
N LEU A 197 -0.79 20.00 -1.17
CA LEU A 197 0.35 19.17 -1.60
C LEU A 197 1.70 19.81 -1.29
N ALA A 198 1.88 21.11 -1.61
CA ALA A 198 3.13 21.80 -1.37
C ALA A 198 3.42 21.98 0.12
N VAL A 199 2.41 22.32 0.92
CA VAL A 199 2.54 22.48 2.36
C VAL A 199 2.96 21.17 3.01
N LEU A 200 2.28 20.08 2.70
CA LEU A 200 2.57 18.75 3.24
C LEU A 200 3.94 18.22 2.79
N THR A 201 4.33 18.49 1.53
CA THR A 201 5.64 18.07 0.99
C THR A 201 6.81 18.64 1.80
N PHE A 202 6.70 19.89 2.25
CA PHE A 202 7.77 20.59 2.97
C PHE A 202 7.53 20.62 4.49
N ASN A 203 6.47 19.98 4.98
CA ASN A 203 6.22 19.89 6.40
C ASN A 203 7.16 18.87 7.05
N VAL A 204 8.10 19.37 7.83
CA VAL A 204 9.02 18.57 8.66
C VAL A 204 8.74 18.77 10.15
N ASP A 205 7.63 19.45 10.48
CA ASP A 205 7.21 19.79 11.83
C ASP A 205 8.30 20.46 12.68
N ALA A 206 9.06 21.38 12.06
CA ALA A 206 10.22 22.03 12.69
C ALA A 206 9.88 22.88 13.93
N TYR A 207 8.61 23.24 14.10
CA TYR A 207 8.11 24.05 15.22
C TYR A 207 7.22 23.26 16.19
N GLY A 208 6.94 22.00 15.90
CA GLY A 208 6.17 21.05 16.73
C GLY A 208 7.06 20.07 17.48
N ASP A 209 6.46 18.97 17.94
CA ASP A 209 7.15 17.88 18.63
C ASP A 209 7.68 16.79 17.67
N GLY A 210 7.29 16.84 16.40
CA GLY A 210 7.69 15.91 15.36
C GLY A 210 7.06 14.51 15.48
N VAL A 211 6.25 14.24 16.48
CA VAL A 211 5.72 12.88 16.76
C VAL A 211 4.91 12.37 15.59
N TRP A 212 3.93 13.13 15.11
CA TRP A 212 3.08 12.69 14.01
C TRP A 212 3.88 12.45 12.71
N VAL A 213 4.81 13.33 12.37
CA VAL A 213 5.67 13.18 11.18
C VAL A 213 6.53 11.91 11.28
N ASN A 214 7.08 11.63 12.47
CA ASN A 214 7.89 10.44 12.71
C ASN A 214 7.04 9.15 12.61
N ASP A 215 5.88 9.12 13.23
CA ASP A 215 5.06 7.92 13.34
C ASP A 215 4.34 7.58 12.02
N TRP A 216 4.04 8.58 11.19
CA TRP A 216 3.28 8.40 9.97
C TRP A 216 4.10 8.69 8.71
N THR A 217 4.52 9.92 8.48
CA THR A 217 5.16 10.30 7.22
C THR A 217 6.49 9.58 7.01
N LEU A 218 7.37 9.54 8.03
CA LEU A 218 8.65 8.84 7.93
C LEU A 218 8.48 7.33 7.84
N PHE A 219 7.50 6.76 8.54
CA PHE A 219 7.13 5.35 8.40
C PHE A 219 6.77 5.02 6.95
N TYR A 220 5.86 5.77 6.33
CA TYR A 220 5.48 5.55 4.93
C TYR A 220 6.64 5.75 3.96
N TRP A 221 7.42 6.81 4.13
CA TRP A 221 8.58 7.03 3.25
C TRP A 221 9.61 5.90 3.39
N GLY A 222 9.89 5.45 4.60
CA GLY A 222 10.75 4.30 4.85
C GLY A 222 10.22 3.03 4.17
N TRP A 223 8.91 2.80 4.25
CA TRP A 223 8.27 1.66 3.63
C TRP A 223 8.37 1.70 2.10
N TRP A 224 8.03 2.85 1.48
CA TRP A 224 8.13 3.02 0.03
C TRP A 224 9.56 2.92 -0.48
N ILE A 225 10.53 3.54 0.20
CA ILE A 225 11.94 3.45 -0.15
C ILE A 225 12.45 2.02 -0.07
N SER A 226 12.09 1.27 0.97
CA SER A 226 12.46 -0.13 1.14
C SER A 226 11.96 -1.01 -0.01
N TRP A 227 10.75 -0.78 -0.51
CA TRP A 227 10.17 -1.50 -1.65
C TRP A 227 10.69 -1.02 -3.00
N SER A 228 11.27 0.16 -3.08
CA SER A 228 11.58 0.82 -4.36
C SER A 228 12.53 0.03 -5.28
N PRO A 229 13.54 -0.72 -4.80
CA PRO A 229 14.39 -1.50 -5.70
C PRO A 229 13.62 -2.59 -6.44
N PHE A 230 12.73 -3.29 -5.74
CA PHE A 230 11.91 -4.35 -6.32
C PHE A 230 10.82 -3.80 -7.25
N VAL A 231 10.05 -2.83 -6.77
CA VAL A 231 8.95 -2.20 -7.54
C VAL A 231 9.52 -1.44 -8.75
N GLY A 232 10.61 -0.70 -8.57
CA GLY A 232 11.29 0.00 -9.66
C GLY A 232 11.79 -0.94 -10.75
N MET A 233 12.37 -2.08 -10.39
CA MET A 233 12.79 -3.11 -11.35
C MET A 233 11.59 -3.69 -12.12
N PHE A 234 10.48 -3.96 -11.45
CA PHE A 234 9.25 -4.42 -12.07
C PHE A 234 8.72 -3.40 -13.07
N ILE A 235 8.56 -2.13 -12.63
CA ILE A 235 8.06 -1.04 -13.49
C ILE A 235 8.98 -0.84 -14.70
N ALA A 236 10.30 -0.87 -14.50
CA ALA A 236 11.26 -0.78 -15.59
C ALA A 236 11.03 -1.85 -16.66
N ARG A 237 10.85 -3.11 -16.24
CA ARG A 237 10.62 -4.25 -17.17
C ARG A 237 9.36 -4.08 -18.02
N ILE A 238 8.23 -3.72 -17.39
CA ILE A 238 6.96 -3.56 -18.12
C ILE A 238 6.90 -2.29 -18.97
N SER A 239 7.84 -1.37 -18.77
CA SER A 239 7.91 -0.09 -19.49
C SER A 239 8.81 -0.13 -20.73
N ARG A 240 9.37 -1.29 -21.08
CA ARG A 240 10.25 -1.42 -22.25
C ARG A 240 9.54 -0.97 -23.53
N GLY A 241 10.18 -0.07 -24.28
CA GLY A 241 9.64 0.49 -25.52
C GLY A 241 8.72 1.70 -25.35
N ARG A 242 8.42 2.12 -24.12
CA ARG A 242 7.66 3.35 -23.85
C ARG A 242 8.57 4.58 -23.82
N THR A 243 7.99 5.73 -24.09
CA THR A 243 8.66 7.02 -23.92
C THR A 243 8.76 7.40 -22.43
N ILE A 244 9.72 8.25 -22.07
CA ILE A 244 9.86 8.78 -20.69
C ILE A 244 8.56 9.46 -20.24
N ARG A 245 7.89 10.19 -21.14
CA ARG A 245 6.61 10.85 -20.85
C ARG A 245 5.53 9.84 -20.46
N GLU A 246 5.34 8.81 -21.29
CA GLU A 246 4.35 7.74 -21.01
C GLU A 246 4.66 7.00 -19.72
N PHE A 247 5.96 6.77 -19.45
CA PHE A 247 6.41 6.17 -18.20
C PHE A 247 5.99 7.03 -17.00
N ILE A 248 6.36 8.31 -16.99
CA ILE A 248 6.08 9.21 -15.86
C ILE A 248 4.58 9.34 -15.64
N PHE A 249 3.80 9.63 -16.70
CA PHE A 249 2.35 9.75 -16.56
C PHE A 249 1.70 8.44 -16.11
N GLY A 250 2.09 7.31 -16.68
CA GLY A 250 1.53 6.01 -16.32
C GLY A 250 1.82 5.60 -14.89
N VAL A 251 3.04 5.84 -14.39
CA VAL A 251 3.45 5.45 -13.04
C VAL A 251 2.93 6.40 -11.97
N LEU A 252 2.90 7.70 -12.24
CA LEU A 252 2.45 8.67 -11.24
C LEU A 252 0.92 8.73 -11.13
N PHE A 253 0.20 8.82 -12.24
CA PHE A 253 -1.23 9.12 -12.18
C PHE A 253 -2.12 7.87 -12.13
N GLY A 254 -1.80 6.82 -12.90
CA GLY A 254 -2.65 5.64 -12.95
C GLY A 254 -2.88 5.01 -11.57
N PRO A 255 -1.80 4.59 -10.88
CA PRO A 255 -1.93 3.98 -9.57
C PRO A 255 -2.41 4.96 -8.49
N THR A 256 -2.00 6.24 -8.54
CA THR A 256 -2.44 7.26 -7.58
C THR A 256 -3.96 7.43 -7.61
N LEU A 257 -4.56 7.61 -8.80
CA LEU A 257 -6.01 7.78 -8.91
C LEU A 257 -6.77 6.54 -8.45
N PHE A 258 -6.25 5.34 -8.75
CA PHE A 258 -6.84 4.10 -8.25
C PHE A 258 -6.75 4.01 -6.71
N THR A 259 -5.61 4.35 -6.14
CA THR A 259 -5.41 4.37 -4.68
C THR A 259 -6.35 5.39 -4.02
N PHE A 260 -6.49 6.57 -4.59
CA PHE A 260 -7.42 7.59 -4.09
C PHE A 260 -8.87 7.11 -4.12
N LEU A 261 -9.27 6.43 -5.20
CA LEU A 261 -10.60 5.83 -5.28
C LEU A 261 -10.81 4.77 -4.20
N TRP A 262 -9.81 3.90 -4.01
CA TRP A 262 -9.83 2.87 -2.97
C TRP A 262 -9.98 3.48 -1.57
N MET A 263 -9.10 4.43 -1.21
CA MET A 263 -9.11 5.09 0.09
C MET A 263 -10.41 5.89 0.31
N THR A 264 -10.95 6.54 -0.73
CA THR A 264 -12.23 7.23 -0.63
C THR A 264 -13.36 6.25 -0.32
N ILE A 265 -13.46 5.14 -1.05
CA ILE A 265 -14.58 4.20 -0.88
C ILE A 265 -14.59 3.62 0.53
N TYR A 266 -13.46 3.18 1.05
CA TYR A 266 -13.38 2.59 2.39
C TYR A 266 -13.30 3.67 3.48
N GLY A 267 -12.37 4.59 3.35
CA GLY A 267 -12.09 5.62 4.36
C GLY A 267 -13.23 6.60 4.56
N ASN A 268 -13.75 7.19 3.48
CA ASN A 268 -14.88 8.11 3.62
C ASN A 268 -16.17 7.42 4.04
N SER A 269 -16.38 6.15 3.69
CA SER A 269 -17.54 5.41 4.24
C SER A 269 -17.46 5.27 5.76
N ALA A 270 -16.28 4.95 6.29
CA ALA A 270 -16.07 4.84 7.72
C ALA A 270 -16.11 6.21 8.43
N LEU A 271 -15.48 7.23 7.84
CA LEU A 271 -15.52 8.61 8.36
C LEU A 271 -16.94 9.17 8.42
N LEU A 272 -17.77 8.91 7.39
CA LEU A 272 -19.17 9.37 7.42
C LEU A 272 -19.95 8.69 8.55
N GLN A 273 -19.69 7.40 8.83
CA GLN A 273 -20.28 6.74 9.99
C GLN A 273 -19.79 7.38 11.30
N ALA A 274 -18.50 7.71 11.39
CA ALA A 274 -17.92 8.34 12.58
C ALA A 274 -18.52 9.74 12.83
N VAL A 275 -18.56 10.59 11.81
CA VAL A 275 -19.16 11.95 11.90
C VAL A 275 -20.64 11.90 12.29
N ASN A 276 -21.36 10.86 11.87
CA ASN A 276 -22.77 10.68 12.22
C ASN A 276 -22.98 9.95 13.57
N GLY A 277 -21.92 9.67 14.34
CA GLY A 277 -22.01 8.97 15.63
C GLY A 277 -22.43 7.51 15.53
N MET A 278 -22.17 6.85 14.39
CA MET A 278 -22.55 5.46 14.14
C MET A 278 -21.34 4.52 14.18
N ALA A 279 -20.13 5.00 14.47
CA ALA A 279 -18.90 4.23 14.41
C ALA A 279 -18.23 4.00 15.78
N ASP A 280 -18.91 4.22 16.90
CA ASP A 280 -18.30 4.11 18.23
C ASP A 280 -17.54 2.81 18.47
N PRO A 281 -18.06 1.60 18.09
CA PRO A 281 -17.29 0.37 18.25
C PRO A 281 -16.02 0.33 17.41
N ILE A 282 -16.03 0.92 16.21
CA ILE A 282 -14.88 0.97 15.32
C ILE A 282 -13.84 1.97 15.86
N LEU A 283 -14.31 3.15 16.30
CA LEU A 283 -13.44 4.17 16.91
C LEU A 283 -12.78 3.68 18.19
N GLN A 284 -13.49 2.84 18.99
CA GLN A 284 -12.89 2.24 20.16
C GLN A 284 -11.72 1.33 19.82
N LEU A 285 -11.84 0.50 18.79
CA LEU A 285 -10.72 -0.34 18.31
C LEU A 285 -9.51 0.51 17.87
N VAL A 286 -9.77 1.66 17.23
CA VAL A 286 -8.69 2.58 16.84
C VAL A 286 -8.02 3.18 18.09
N ARG A 287 -8.80 3.60 19.11
CA ARG A 287 -8.26 4.14 20.38
C ARG A 287 -7.46 3.10 21.18
N ASP A 288 -7.89 1.85 21.14
CA ASP A 288 -7.22 0.73 21.82
C ASP A 288 -5.97 0.22 21.08
N GLY A 289 -5.74 0.71 19.84
CA GLY A 289 -4.62 0.26 19.00
C GLY A 289 -4.86 -1.08 18.30
N ASP A 290 -6.08 -1.59 18.33
CA ASP A 290 -6.50 -2.86 17.69
C ASP A 290 -6.71 -2.68 16.18
N THR A 291 -5.79 -1.97 15.54
CA THR A 291 -5.83 -1.58 14.12
C THR A 291 -6.18 -2.74 13.16
N PRO A 292 -5.67 -3.98 13.34
CA PRO A 292 -6.02 -5.09 12.46
C PRO A 292 -7.50 -5.47 12.43
N LEU A 293 -8.26 -5.17 13.50
CA LEU A 293 -9.69 -5.46 13.61
C LEU A 293 -10.57 -4.40 12.95
N VAL A 294 -10.06 -3.18 12.77
CA VAL A 294 -10.81 -2.01 12.29
C VAL A 294 -11.50 -2.26 10.95
N LEU A 295 -10.82 -2.88 9.98
CA LEU A 295 -11.41 -3.21 8.68
C LEU A 295 -12.61 -4.18 8.85
N PHE A 296 -12.47 -5.21 9.68
CA PHE A 296 -13.52 -6.21 9.87
C PHE A 296 -14.73 -5.62 10.60
N ALA A 297 -14.49 -4.78 11.62
CA ALA A 297 -15.56 -4.03 12.30
C ALA A 297 -16.31 -3.10 11.33
N PHE A 298 -15.60 -2.44 10.40
CA PHE A 298 -16.23 -1.67 9.34
C PHE A 298 -17.05 -2.56 8.38
N LEU A 299 -16.50 -3.68 7.91
CA LEU A 299 -17.23 -4.61 7.03
C LEU A 299 -18.46 -5.18 7.71
N ASP A 300 -18.47 -5.33 9.04
CA ASP A 300 -19.62 -5.81 9.81
C ASP A 300 -20.79 -4.82 9.82
N THR A 301 -20.55 -3.55 9.53
CA THR A 301 -21.61 -2.56 9.35
C THR A 301 -22.34 -2.69 8.00
N LEU A 302 -21.80 -3.48 7.06
CA LEU A 302 -22.34 -3.67 5.72
C LEU A 302 -23.10 -5.01 5.60
N PRO A 303 -24.04 -5.14 4.64
CA PRO A 303 -24.67 -6.42 4.38
C PRO A 303 -23.66 -7.49 3.97
N PHE A 304 -23.95 -8.75 4.27
CA PHE A 304 -23.08 -9.91 3.94
C PHE A 304 -21.68 -9.85 4.58
N SER A 305 -21.55 -9.35 5.80
CA SER A 305 -20.29 -9.13 6.50
C SER A 305 -19.37 -10.36 6.54
N ALA A 306 -19.90 -11.55 6.77
CA ALA A 306 -19.11 -12.78 6.76
C ALA A 306 -18.46 -13.05 5.38
N ILE A 307 -19.18 -12.81 4.28
CA ILE A 307 -18.65 -13.01 2.92
C ILE A 307 -17.56 -11.97 2.63
N THR A 308 -17.80 -10.69 2.92
CA THR A 308 -16.83 -9.61 2.68
C THR A 308 -15.58 -9.78 3.54
N SER A 309 -15.71 -10.26 4.78
CA SER A 309 -14.59 -10.58 5.66
C SER A 309 -13.75 -11.76 5.14
N VAL A 310 -14.39 -12.82 4.64
CA VAL A 310 -13.68 -13.92 3.97
C VAL A 310 -12.94 -13.41 2.73
N LEU A 311 -13.57 -12.57 1.91
CA LEU A 311 -12.91 -11.97 0.73
C LEU A 311 -11.71 -11.11 1.13
N ALA A 312 -11.84 -10.31 2.19
CA ALA A 312 -10.74 -9.49 2.72
C ALA A 312 -9.56 -10.37 3.15
N ILE A 313 -9.78 -11.47 3.86
CA ILE A 313 -8.73 -12.43 4.23
C ILE A 313 -8.07 -13.03 2.98
N ILE A 314 -8.85 -13.48 2.00
CA ILE A 314 -8.33 -14.05 0.76
C ILE A 314 -7.43 -13.06 0.02
N LEU A 315 -7.82 -11.79 -0.03
CA LEU A 315 -7.06 -10.73 -0.69
C LEU A 315 -5.69 -10.49 -0.02
N VAL A 316 -5.61 -10.65 1.30
CA VAL A 316 -4.38 -10.45 2.08
C VAL A 316 -3.47 -11.68 2.04
N ILE A 317 -4.01 -12.90 2.04
CA ILE A 317 -3.21 -14.16 2.02
C ILE A 317 -2.31 -14.25 0.78
N ARG A 318 -2.64 -13.58 -0.34
CA ARG A 318 -1.88 -13.69 -1.58
C ARG A 318 -0.76 -12.66 -1.68
N PRO A 319 0.50 -13.08 -1.54
CA PRO A 319 1.66 -12.20 -1.62
C PRO A 319 1.93 -11.63 -3.02
N TYR A 320 1.26 -12.12 -4.07
CA TYR A 320 1.40 -11.64 -5.46
C TYR A 320 0.20 -10.77 -5.84
N GLY A 321 0.07 -9.63 -5.16
CA GLY A 321 -1.03 -8.69 -5.33
C GLY A 321 -1.23 -8.15 -6.74
N LEU A 322 -2.04 -7.13 -6.84
CA LEU A 322 -2.62 -6.41 -7.99
C LEU A 322 -1.80 -6.33 -9.31
N PHE A 323 -0.50 -6.66 -9.31
CA PHE A 323 0.39 -6.56 -10.46
C PHE A 323 1.29 -7.80 -10.60
N GLY A 324 0.69 -8.97 -10.86
CA GLY A 324 1.44 -10.19 -11.16
C GLY A 324 2.36 -10.02 -12.38
N THR A 325 3.59 -10.51 -12.28
CA THR A 325 4.59 -10.43 -13.35
C THR A 325 4.30 -11.39 -14.50
N HIS A 326 4.36 -10.87 -15.73
CA HIS A 326 4.58 -11.67 -16.94
C HIS A 326 6.01 -12.20 -16.96
N GLU A 327 6.17 -13.36 -17.61
CA GLU A 327 7.37 -14.17 -17.82
C GLU A 327 8.72 -13.45 -17.66
N ILE A 328 9.57 -14.04 -16.80
CA ILE A 328 11.00 -13.79 -16.83
C ILE A 328 11.56 -14.76 -17.90
N GLU A 329 11.72 -14.28 -19.13
CA GLU A 329 12.65 -14.92 -20.04
C GLU A 329 14.05 -14.86 -19.38
N ARG A 330 14.58 -16.04 -19.07
CA ARG A 330 15.97 -16.19 -18.65
C ARG A 330 16.85 -15.82 -19.86
N VAL A 331 17.57 -14.72 -19.75
CA VAL A 331 18.73 -14.41 -20.58
C VAL A 331 19.97 -14.69 -19.76
#